data_27fff37474851d34bf3099e620295215
#
_entry.id   27fff37474851d34bf3099e620295215
#
_cell.length_a   1.000
_cell.length_b   1.000
_cell.length_c   1.000
_cell.angle_alpha   90.00
_cell.angle_beta   90.00
_cell.angle_gamma   90.00
#
_symmetry.space_group_name_H-M   'P 1'
#
loop_
_entity.id
_entity.type
_entity.pdbx_description
1 polymer ?
#
loop_
_entity_poly.entity_id
_entity_poly.type
_entity_poly.pdbx_seq_one_letter_code
_entity_poly.pdbx_strand_id
1 'polypeptide(L)'
;SVIVQSGNENIATVSQENHAYGGGDITESHVYQTGDLNSATVTQNNSKDSISEVFQVGGYNTANVIQIDSGSSVSNILQNGNDNIANVTQTNSAYSESIITQTGDSHLATVNQSGASQISLITQSTNAAIATHSQSGGAGNSATTLQY
;
A
#
# COMPACT_ATOMS: atom_id res chain seq x y z
N SER A 1 -6.63 4.26 -13.08
CA SER A 1 -7.11 3.87 -11.72
C SER A 1 -8.51 3.29 -11.77
N VAL A 2 -8.81 2.39 -10.85
CA VAL A 2 -10.14 1.81 -10.63
C VAL A 2 -10.50 1.95 -9.16
N ILE A 3 -11.69 2.47 -8.86
CA ILE A 3 -12.23 2.56 -7.51
C ILE A 3 -13.59 1.86 -7.49
N VAL A 4 -13.75 0.88 -6.60
CA VAL A 4 -15.01 0.18 -6.37
C VAL A 4 -15.33 0.24 -4.88
N GLN A 5 -16.48 0.80 -4.52
CA GLN A 5 -16.92 0.96 -3.13
C GLN A 5 -18.32 0.36 -2.95
N SER A 6 -18.52 -0.39 -1.88
CA SER A 6 -19.80 -0.97 -1.49
C SER A 6 -19.99 -0.79 0.02
N GLY A 7 -21.15 -0.30 0.45
CA GLY A 7 -21.45 0.07 1.84
C GLY A 7 -21.57 1.58 2.00
N ASN A 8 -21.46 2.08 3.24
CA ASN A 8 -21.72 3.47 3.57
C ASN A 8 -20.44 4.24 3.91
N GLU A 9 -20.40 5.51 3.53
CA GLU A 9 -19.38 6.48 3.94
C GLU A 9 -17.92 6.05 3.68
N ASN A 10 -17.68 5.19 2.67
CA ASN A 10 -16.33 4.84 2.25
C ASN A 10 -15.70 5.99 1.45
N ILE A 11 -14.43 6.26 1.69
CA ILE A 11 -13.66 7.31 1.01
C ILE A 11 -12.48 6.67 0.27
N ALA A 12 -12.35 6.96 -1.02
CA ALA A 12 -11.17 6.58 -1.79
C ALA A 12 -10.64 7.78 -2.59
N THR A 13 -9.37 8.05 -2.45
CA THR A 13 -8.68 9.11 -3.19
C THR A 13 -7.48 8.51 -3.92
N VAL A 14 -7.42 8.71 -5.23
CA VAL A 14 -6.26 8.31 -6.04
C VAL A 14 -5.74 9.53 -6.77
N SER A 15 -4.46 9.84 -6.56
CA SER A 15 -3.72 10.87 -7.29
C SER A 15 -2.56 10.23 -8.04
N GLN A 16 -2.59 10.31 -9.36
CA GLN A 16 -1.53 9.81 -10.22
C GLN A 16 -1.00 10.97 -11.06
N GLU A 17 0.25 11.33 -10.86
CA GLU A 17 0.92 12.38 -11.59
C GLU A 17 2.24 11.84 -12.16
N ASN A 18 2.27 11.60 -13.45
CA ASN A 18 3.46 11.10 -14.14
C ASN A 18 3.97 12.16 -15.12
N HIS A 19 5.24 12.52 -15.01
CA HIS A 19 5.94 13.31 -15.99
C HIS A 19 6.50 12.39 -17.08
N ALA A 20 5.65 12.01 -18.03
CA ALA A 20 6.06 11.13 -19.11
C ALA A 20 6.88 11.87 -20.17
N TYR A 21 8.15 11.56 -20.28
CA TYR A 21 8.93 11.76 -21.49
C TYR A 21 9.00 10.43 -22.26
N GLY A 22 8.07 10.22 -23.22
CA GLY A 22 8.07 9.06 -24.11
C GLY A 22 7.05 7.98 -23.73
N GLY A 23 6.14 7.68 -24.63
CA GLY A 23 4.93 6.90 -24.41
C GLY A 23 5.15 5.45 -23.91
N GLY A 24 4.13 4.94 -23.21
CA GLY A 24 4.00 3.56 -22.78
C GLY A 24 4.04 3.33 -21.27
N ASP A 25 4.01 4.36 -20.46
CA ASP A 25 4.05 4.20 -19.00
C ASP A 25 2.69 3.75 -18.45
N ILE A 26 2.65 2.58 -17.83
CA ILE A 26 1.44 2.02 -17.19
C ILE A 26 1.60 2.17 -15.68
N THR A 27 0.98 3.19 -15.10
CA THR A 27 0.86 3.33 -13.65
C THR A 27 -0.57 3.01 -13.27
N GLU A 28 -0.76 2.00 -12.42
CA GLU A 28 -2.07 1.49 -12.06
C GLU A 28 -2.36 1.66 -10.58
N SER A 29 -3.61 2.01 -10.26
CA SER A 29 -4.11 2.02 -8.89
C SER A 29 -5.51 1.43 -8.85
N HIS A 30 -5.68 0.40 -8.01
CA HIS A 30 -6.95 -0.26 -7.78
C HIS A 30 -7.31 -0.15 -6.29
N VAL A 31 -8.51 0.38 -6.00
CA VAL A 31 -9.03 0.49 -4.64
C VAL A 31 -10.39 -0.20 -4.57
N TYR A 32 -10.51 -1.20 -3.72
CA TYR A 32 -11.74 -1.93 -3.46
C TYR A 32 -12.09 -1.82 -1.98
N GLN A 33 -13.24 -1.24 -1.67
CA GLN A 33 -13.73 -1.07 -0.30
C GLN A 33 -15.12 -1.70 -0.16
N THR A 34 -15.29 -2.58 0.83
CA THR A 34 -16.56 -3.22 1.15
C THR A 34 -16.81 -3.11 2.65
N GLY A 35 -17.98 -2.57 3.02
CA GLY A 35 -18.35 -2.26 4.40
C GLY A 35 -18.44 -0.76 4.61
N ASP A 36 -18.26 -0.28 5.83
CA ASP A 36 -18.58 1.09 6.18
C ASP A 36 -17.35 1.87 6.68
N LEU A 37 -17.29 3.16 6.34
CA LEU A 37 -16.30 4.10 6.88
C LEU A 37 -14.83 3.71 6.60
N ASN A 38 -14.56 2.96 5.53
CA ASN A 38 -13.20 2.68 5.10
C ASN A 38 -12.59 3.89 4.36
N SER A 39 -11.30 4.12 4.57
CA SER A 39 -10.56 5.21 3.92
C SER A 39 -9.32 4.68 3.20
N ALA A 40 -9.20 4.99 1.92
CA ALA A 40 -8.01 4.66 1.13
C ALA A 40 -7.46 5.89 0.40
N THR A 41 -6.17 6.11 0.52
CA THR A 41 -5.47 7.16 -0.23
C THR A 41 -4.30 6.55 -0.98
N VAL A 42 -4.22 6.77 -2.28
CA VAL A 42 -3.10 6.36 -3.12
C VAL A 42 -2.53 7.59 -3.82
N THR A 43 -1.25 7.82 -3.65
CA THR A 43 -0.50 8.88 -4.36
C THR A 43 0.64 8.23 -5.12
N GLN A 44 0.63 8.35 -6.43
CA GLN A 44 1.71 7.92 -7.32
C GLN A 44 2.21 9.12 -8.11
N ASN A 45 3.40 9.59 -7.78
CA ASN A 45 4.01 10.74 -8.43
C ASN A 45 5.33 10.32 -9.06
N ASN A 46 5.48 10.58 -10.36
CA ASN A 46 6.65 10.18 -11.16
C ASN A 46 7.03 8.68 -10.98
N SER A 47 6.00 7.84 -10.84
CA SER A 47 6.12 6.40 -10.51
C SER A 47 5.77 5.54 -11.71
N LYS A 48 6.65 5.58 -12.72
CA LYS A 48 6.48 4.85 -13.96
C LYS A 48 6.31 3.34 -13.76
N ASP A 49 5.33 2.72 -14.44
CA ASP A 49 5.05 1.28 -14.40
C ASP A 49 4.82 0.73 -12.98
N SER A 50 4.38 1.57 -12.05
CA SER A 50 4.13 1.18 -10.67
C SER A 50 2.67 0.81 -10.44
N ILE A 51 2.45 -0.17 -9.57
CA ILE A 51 1.12 -0.70 -9.25
C ILE A 51 0.82 -0.50 -7.78
N SER A 52 -0.39 -0.04 -7.48
CA SER A 52 -0.91 0.00 -6.11
C SER A 52 -2.28 -0.67 -6.06
N GLU A 53 -2.43 -1.64 -5.17
CA GLU A 53 -3.71 -2.30 -4.91
C GLU A 53 -4.07 -2.19 -3.43
N VAL A 54 -5.30 -1.75 -3.16
CA VAL A 54 -5.85 -1.64 -1.80
C VAL A 54 -7.18 -2.37 -1.75
N PHE A 55 -7.28 -3.36 -0.88
CA PHE A 55 -8.51 -4.09 -0.57
C PHE A 55 -8.85 -3.91 0.90
N GLN A 56 -10.01 -3.32 1.19
CA GLN A 56 -10.52 -3.15 2.54
C GLN A 56 -11.89 -3.80 2.68
N VAL A 57 -12.02 -4.71 3.63
CA VAL A 57 -13.27 -5.40 3.97
C VAL A 57 -13.53 -5.24 5.46
N GLY A 58 -14.73 -4.78 5.83
CA GLY A 58 -15.10 -4.47 7.21
C GLY A 58 -15.31 -2.98 7.41
N GLY A 59 -15.03 -2.47 8.59
CA GLY A 59 -15.29 -1.07 8.91
C GLY A 59 -14.10 -0.29 9.47
N TYR A 60 -14.07 1.01 9.24
CA TYR A 60 -13.06 1.93 9.79
C TYR A 60 -11.60 1.60 9.41
N ASN A 61 -11.37 0.84 8.34
CA ASN A 61 -10.00 0.56 7.90
C ASN A 61 -9.40 1.77 7.17
N THR A 62 -8.11 2.02 7.42
CA THR A 62 -7.36 3.09 6.76
C THR A 62 -6.15 2.53 6.02
N ALA A 63 -6.03 2.87 4.75
CA ALA A 63 -4.88 2.50 3.92
C ALA A 63 -4.29 3.73 3.22
N ASN A 64 -2.98 3.92 3.34
CA ASN A 64 -2.26 4.99 2.65
C ASN A 64 -1.10 4.39 1.86
N VAL A 65 -1.04 4.70 0.58
CA VAL A 65 0.08 4.34 -0.31
C VAL A 65 0.67 5.60 -0.92
N ILE A 66 1.97 5.77 -0.78
CA ILE A 66 2.73 6.84 -1.39
C ILE A 66 3.88 6.22 -2.17
N GLN A 67 3.88 6.39 -3.49
CA GLN A 67 4.95 5.98 -4.39
C GLN A 67 5.47 7.23 -5.11
N ILE A 68 6.72 7.61 -4.84
CA ILE A 68 7.35 8.79 -5.42
C ILE A 68 8.69 8.38 -6.04
N ASP A 69 8.91 8.73 -7.30
CA ASP A 69 10.12 8.36 -8.06
C ASP A 69 10.44 6.86 -7.95
N SER A 70 9.40 6.02 -7.95
CA SER A 70 9.50 4.59 -7.62
C SER A 70 9.08 3.70 -8.79
N GLY A 71 9.82 3.78 -9.89
CA GLY A 71 9.50 3.05 -11.12
C GLY A 71 9.44 1.54 -10.94
N SER A 72 8.44 0.88 -11.55
CA SER A 72 8.20 -0.57 -11.51
C SER A 72 8.05 -1.13 -10.08
N SER A 73 7.54 -0.34 -9.16
CA SER A 73 7.33 -0.77 -7.77
C SER A 73 5.89 -1.19 -7.52
N VAL A 74 5.72 -2.14 -6.62
CA VAL A 74 4.41 -2.72 -6.29
C VAL A 74 4.07 -2.47 -4.82
N SER A 75 2.83 -2.06 -4.56
CA SER A 75 2.29 -1.95 -3.21
C SER A 75 0.93 -2.63 -3.12
N ASN A 76 0.81 -3.69 -2.32
CA ASN A 76 -0.43 -4.40 -2.07
C ASN A 76 -0.81 -4.31 -0.60
N ILE A 77 -2.02 -3.81 -0.31
CA ILE A 77 -2.60 -3.76 1.02
C ILE A 77 -3.90 -4.55 1.03
N LEU A 78 -4.00 -5.52 1.92
CA LEU A 78 -5.23 -6.25 2.22
C LEU A 78 -5.57 -6.08 3.71
N GLN A 79 -6.71 -5.46 4.00
CA GLN A 79 -7.26 -5.31 5.35
C GLN A 79 -8.62 -6.01 5.42
N ASN A 80 -8.75 -6.98 6.33
CA ASN A 80 -9.98 -7.72 6.56
C ASN A 80 -10.29 -7.71 8.05
N GLY A 81 -11.29 -6.95 8.46
CA GLY A 81 -11.66 -6.69 9.85
C GLY A 81 -11.93 -5.21 10.06
N ASN A 82 -11.76 -4.72 11.28
CA ASN A 82 -12.11 -3.35 11.63
C ASN A 82 -10.93 -2.58 12.24
N ASP A 83 -10.95 -1.25 12.07
CA ASP A 83 -9.96 -0.34 12.68
C ASP A 83 -8.50 -0.65 12.33
N ASN A 84 -8.24 -1.27 11.17
CA ASN A 84 -6.89 -1.57 10.73
C ASN A 84 -6.25 -0.36 10.01
N ILE A 85 -4.98 -0.14 10.25
CA ILE A 85 -4.21 0.93 9.61
C ILE A 85 -3.01 0.35 8.88
N ALA A 86 -2.88 0.65 7.60
CA ALA A 86 -1.74 0.25 6.77
C ALA A 86 -1.14 1.46 6.04
N ASN A 87 0.15 1.67 6.19
CA ASN A 87 0.88 2.75 5.54
C ASN A 87 2.05 2.20 4.74
N VAL A 88 2.13 2.55 3.46
CA VAL A 88 3.27 2.23 2.59
C VAL A 88 3.83 3.51 2.00
N THR A 89 5.13 3.70 2.14
CA THR A 89 5.87 4.77 1.49
C THR A 89 7.05 4.16 0.72
N GLN A 90 7.07 4.34 -0.58
CA GLN A 90 8.15 3.94 -1.47
C GLN A 90 8.69 5.20 -2.15
N THR A 91 9.93 5.56 -1.87
CA THR A 91 10.54 6.77 -2.42
C THR A 91 11.89 6.42 -3.04
N ASN A 92 12.12 6.81 -4.30
CA ASN A 92 13.31 6.43 -5.07
C ASN A 92 13.57 4.91 -5.04
N SER A 93 12.50 4.11 -5.03
CA SER A 93 12.55 2.67 -4.72
C SER A 93 12.17 1.81 -5.93
N ALA A 94 12.89 1.97 -7.04
CA ALA A 94 12.63 1.20 -8.24
C ALA A 94 12.68 -0.33 -8.00
N TYR A 95 11.75 -1.07 -8.60
CA TYR A 95 11.63 -2.53 -8.47
C TYR A 95 11.41 -3.02 -7.03
N SER A 96 10.79 -2.21 -6.18
CA SER A 96 10.53 -2.57 -4.79
C SER A 96 9.11 -3.09 -4.60
N GLU A 97 8.95 -4.03 -3.68
CA GLU A 97 7.67 -4.65 -3.38
C GLU A 97 7.31 -4.47 -1.90
N SER A 98 6.07 -4.07 -1.65
CA SER A 98 5.50 -3.98 -0.30
C SER A 98 4.17 -4.73 -0.26
N ILE A 99 4.06 -5.71 0.62
CA ILE A 99 2.83 -6.46 0.86
C ILE A 99 2.46 -6.35 2.33
N ILE A 100 1.25 -5.84 2.61
CA ILE A 100 0.67 -5.80 3.95
C ILE A 100 -0.64 -6.59 3.92
N THR A 101 -0.75 -7.60 4.81
CA THR A 101 -1.98 -8.34 5.05
C THR A 101 -2.34 -8.24 6.52
N GLN A 102 -3.50 -7.68 6.82
CA GLN A 102 -4.05 -7.55 8.16
C GLN A 102 -5.40 -8.26 8.22
N THR A 103 -5.54 -9.24 9.13
CA THR A 103 -6.78 -10.00 9.34
C THR A 103 -7.11 -9.99 10.82
N GLY A 104 -8.24 -9.42 11.19
CA GLY A 104 -8.65 -9.12 12.55
C GLY A 104 -8.76 -7.62 12.76
N ASP A 105 -8.70 -7.18 13.99
CA ASP A 105 -9.03 -5.80 14.35
C ASP A 105 -7.85 -5.03 14.96
N SER A 106 -7.82 -3.72 14.70
CA SER A 106 -6.91 -2.76 15.32
C SER A 106 -5.41 -3.00 15.04
N HIS A 107 -5.07 -3.50 13.86
CA HIS A 107 -3.69 -3.67 13.44
C HIS A 107 -3.07 -2.37 12.92
N LEU A 108 -1.79 -2.20 13.15
CA LEU A 108 -0.99 -1.14 12.54
C LEU A 108 0.21 -1.74 11.80
N ALA A 109 0.29 -1.49 10.51
CA ALA A 109 1.44 -1.85 9.69
C ALA A 109 2.02 -0.62 9.00
N THR A 110 3.33 -0.46 9.02
CA THR A 110 4.02 0.63 8.33
C THR A 110 5.22 0.10 7.57
N VAL A 111 5.31 0.43 6.30
CA VAL A 111 6.44 0.12 5.42
C VAL A 111 7.01 1.40 4.85
N ASN A 112 8.32 1.61 5.04
CA ASN A 112 9.07 2.69 4.42
C ASN A 112 10.23 2.09 3.64
N GLN A 113 10.25 2.27 2.33
CA GLN A 113 11.29 1.78 1.44
C GLN A 113 11.94 2.95 0.69
N SER A 114 13.26 3.03 0.75
CA SER A 114 14.05 3.99 0.00
C SER A 114 15.30 3.33 -0.56
N GLY A 115 15.42 3.28 -1.87
CA GLY A 115 16.44 2.52 -2.60
C GLY A 115 15.81 1.41 -3.43
N ALA A 116 16.57 0.78 -4.32
CA ALA A 116 16.02 -0.16 -5.30
C ALA A 116 15.91 -1.60 -4.78
N SER A 117 14.99 -2.37 -5.39
CA SER A 117 14.85 -3.82 -5.20
C SER A 117 14.64 -4.24 -3.73
N GLN A 118 13.84 -3.51 -3.00
CA GLN A 118 13.53 -3.82 -1.59
C GLN A 118 12.23 -4.62 -1.50
N ILE A 119 12.20 -5.60 -0.61
CA ILE A 119 11.00 -6.44 -0.37
C ILE A 119 10.57 -6.29 1.08
N SER A 120 9.29 -6.01 1.31
CA SER A 120 8.69 -5.93 2.63
C SER A 120 7.40 -6.75 2.68
N LEU A 121 7.33 -7.71 3.59
CA LEU A 121 6.13 -8.51 3.83
C LEU A 121 5.72 -8.41 5.30
N ILE A 122 4.52 -7.91 5.55
CA ILE A 122 3.90 -7.87 6.88
C ILE A 122 2.60 -8.66 6.82
N THR A 123 2.46 -9.65 7.70
CA THR A 123 1.21 -10.38 7.91
C THR A 123 0.85 -10.34 9.39
N GLN A 124 -0.34 -9.84 9.70
CA GLN A 124 -0.88 -9.72 11.06
C GLN A 124 -2.25 -10.40 11.11
N SER A 125 -2.42 -11.36 12.02
CA SER A 125 -3.67 -12.12 12.16
C SER A 125 -4.20 -12.24 13.60
N THR A 126 -3.50 -11.69 14.58
CA THR A 126 -4.00 -11.49 15.94
C THR A 126 -4.38 -10.04 16.15
N ASN A 127 -5.37 -9.75 16.97
CA ASN A 127 -5.82 -8.37 17.20
C ASN A 127 -4.73 -7.46 17.78
N ALA A 128 -4.76 -6.18 17.42
CA ALA A 128 -3.89 -5.11 17.90
C ALA A 128 -2.38 -5.33 17.68
N ALA A 129 -2.00 -6.01 16.60
CA ALA A 129 -0.60 -6.21 16.25
C ALA A 129 0.01 -4.96 15.59
N ILE A 130 1.26 -4.66 15.91
CA ILE A 130 2.00 -3.52 15.35
C ILE A 130 3.26 -4.03 14.66
N ALA A 131 3.47 -3.63 13.40
CA ALA A 131 4.68 -3.94 12.64
C ALA A 131 5.19 -2.72 11.87
N THR A 132 6.50 -2.51 11.88
CA THR A 132 7.13 -1.44 11.10
C THR A 132 8.37 -1.96 10.40
N HIS A 133 8.43 -1.79 9.07
CA HIS A 133 9.62 -2.03 8.27
C HIS A 133 10.17 -0.71 7.75
N SER A 134 11.45 -0.47 7.95
CA SER A 134 12.17 0.66 7.37
C SER A 134 13.41 0.15 6.67
N GLN A 135 13.42 0.26 5.36
CA GLN A 135 14.50 -0.20 4.49
C GLN A 135 15.08 1.00 3.73
N SER A 136 16.36 1.22 3.85
CA SER A 136 17.03 2.34 3.19
C SER A 136 18.42 1.97 2.68
N GLY A 137 18.88 2.66 1.64
CA GLY A 137 20.18 2.41 1.02
C GLY A 137 20.22 1.07 0.28
N GLY A 138 21.30 0.73 -0.40
CA GLY A 138 21.54 -0.55 -1.05
C GLY A 138 20.40 -1.13 -1.91
N ALA A 139 20.70 -2.14 -2.66
CA ALA A 139 19.71 -2.92 -3.38
C ALA A 139 19.50 -4.29 -2.70
N GLY A 140 18.26 -4.81 -2.78
CA GLY A 140 17.99 -6.19 -2.36
C GLY A 140 17.74 -6.41 -0.86
N ASN A 141 17.36 -5.40 -0.11
CA ASN A 141 16.95 -5.60 1.29
C ASN A 141 15.59 -6.34 1.36
N SER A 142 15.49 -7.29 2.29
CA SER A 142 14.24 -8.00 2.54
C SER A 142 13.88 -7.97 4.02
N ALA A 143 12.63 -7.66 4.34
CA ALA A 143 12.09 -7.70 5.69
C ALA A 143 10.77 -8.45 5.70
N THR A 144 10.59 -9.35 6.68
CA THR A 144 9.37 -10.13 6.85
C THR A 144 8.94 -10.13 8.32
N THR A 145 7.69 -9.82 8.57
CA THR A 145 7.05 -9.94 9.90
C THR A 145 5.78 -10.76 9.78
N LEU A 146 5.67 -11.80 10.60
CA LEU A 146 4.50 -12.65 10.75
C LEU A 146 4.05 -12.60 12.22
N GLN A 147 2.80 -12.20 12.48
CA GLN A 147 2.21 -12.09 13.80
C GLN A 147 0.86 -12.84 13.80
N TYR A 148 0.77 -13.89 14.62
CA TYR A 148 -0.39 -14.79 14.71
C TYR A 148 -1.01 -14.76 16.11
#